data_4211386cb1e16e9c6a6d391b084bedc3
#
_entry.id   4211386cb1e16e9c6a6d391b084bedc3
#
_cell.length_a   1.000
_cell.length_b   1.000
_cell.length_c   1.000
_cell.angle_alpha   90.00
_cell.angle_beta   90.00
_cell.angle_gamma   90.00
#
_symmetry.space_group_name_H-M   'P 1'
#
loop_
_entity.id
_entity.type
_entity.pdbx_description
1 polymer ?
#
loop_
_entity_poly.entity_id
_entity_poly.type
_entity_poly.pdbx_seq_one_letter_code
_entity_poly.pdbx_strand_id
1 'polypeptide(L)'
;MPTVKVRNLKNKEVGEVSLSDAVFGVELNESLIHAAVMNYRANGRSGNSATKTRGNVSGSGRKLWKQKGTGRARIASLRSPLWKGGGNVHGPQPRDWSYQMPKKMRRGALRSALSERLREGNLIVIDEISFKDPKTKDFLAVLGTFGLVEKAKRAKTLIIDSLDNANLVLSSRNVQKTKITNSFGLNIYDIIYHEKLLISKAAVQELNNLLDPRREHGEEVVAETAPETKSKAKKAEKPAAEPSTEEKPKAKKAAKAKTAKAEASAEDIAPLDVESPAELPAGDDVLELPAAEEGEGK
;
A
#
# COMPACT_ATOMS: atom_id res chain seq x y z
N MET A 1 27.11 1.07 17.60
CA MET A 1 25.94 0.23 17.28
C MET A 1 24.96 0.29 18.42
N PRO A 2 23.75 0.75 18.24
CA PRO A 2 22.75 0.72 19.32
C PRO A 2 22.37 -0.72 19.63
N THR A 3 22.32 -1.06 20.93
CA THR A 3 21.88 -2.35 21.44
C THR A 3 20.48 -2.23 22.00
N VAL A 4 19.61 -3.19 21.70
CA VAL A 4 18.23 -3.22 22.18
C VAL A 4 17.97 -4.55 22.87
N LYS A 5 17.29 -4.51 24.02
CA LYS A 5 16.90 -5.69 24.77
C LYS A 5 15.81 -6.45 24.05
N VAL A 6 16.02 -7.74 23.85
CA VAL A 6 15.05 -8.67 23.27
C VAL A 6 14.16 -9.19 24.40
N ARG A 7 12.84 -9.15 24.15
CA ARG A 7 11.83 -9.60 25.10
C ARG A 7 11.07 -10.81 24.55
N ASN A 8 10.59 -11.66 25.42
CA ASN A 8 9.66 -12.73 25.03
C ASN A 8 8.20 -12.25 25.12
N LEU A 9 7.24 -13.08 24.72
CA LEU A 9 5.81 -12.79 24.80
C LEU A 9 5.30 -12.46 26.22
N LYS A 10 6.05 -12.84 27.27
CA LYS A 10 5.76 -12.52 28.68
C LYS A 10 6.47 -11.25 29.15
N ASN A 11 7.01 -10.43 28.24
CA ASN A 11 7.75 -9.20 28.51
C ASN A 11 9.02 -9.39 29.41
N LYS A 12 9.57 -10.60 29.46
CA LYS A 12 10.84 -10.89 30.15
C LYS A 12 11.99 -10.69 29.16
N GLU A 13 13.08 -10.11 29.65
CA GLU A 13 14.30 -9.94 28.88
C GLU A 13 14.97 -11.30 28.66
N VAL A 14 15.29 -11.63 27.41
CA VAL A 14 15.90 -12.91 26.99
C VAL A 14 17.35 -12.69 26.53
N GLY A 15 17.64 -11.53 25.95
CA GLY A 15 18.95 -11.22 25.40
C GLY A 15 19.05 -9.82 24.86
N GLU A 16 20.11 -9.55 24.13
CA GLU A 16 20.34 -8.28 23.45
C GLU A 16 20.63 -8.52 21.97
N VAL A 17 20.16 -7.60 21.12
CA VAL A 17 20.46 -7.59 19.68
C VAL A 17 21.13 -6.27 19.34
N SER A 18 22.25 -6.35 18.61
CA SER A 18 22.92 -5.19 18.04
C SER A 18 22.21 -4.77 16.75
N LEU A 19 21.88 -3.49 16.64
CA LEU A 19 21.28 -2.88 15.45
C LEU A 19 22.36 -2.19 14.62
N SER A 20 22.21 -2.20 13.29
CA SER A 20 23.13 -1.50 12.40
C SER A 20 22.99 0.02 12.55
N ASP A 21 24.10 0.73 12.77
CA ASP A 21 24.12 2.20 12.79
C ASP A 21 23.67 2.81 11.46
N ALA A 22 23.98 2.13 10.36
CA ALA A 22 23.60 2.58 9.02
C ALA A 22 22.09 2.60 8.79
N VAL A 23 21.32 1.85 9.59
CA VAL A 23 19.86 1.75 9.47
C VAL A 23 19.15 2.45 10.64
N PHE A 24 19.62 2.26 11.88
CA PHE A 24 18.96 2.73 13.09
C PHE A 24 19.68 3.88 13.81
N GLY A 25 20.84 4.31 13.28
CA GLY A 25 21.63 5.42 13.82
C GLY A 25 21.53 6.71 12.99
N VAL A 26 20.70 6.75 11.95
CA VAL A 26 20.61 7.87 11.02
C VAL A 26 19.95 9.10 11.66
N GLU A 27 20.43 10.30 11.28
CA GLU A 27 19.82 11.56 11.71
C GLU A 27 18.40 11.74 11.19
N LEU A 28 17.59 12.47 11.96
CA LEU A 28 16.22 12.77 11.58
C LEU A 28 16.18 13.73 10.39
N ASN A 29 15.50 13.34 9.32
CA ASN A 29 15.26 14.19 8.15
C ASN A 29 13.74 14.32 7.92
N GLU A 30 13.15 15.33 8.56
CA GLU A 30 11.72 15.60 8.51
C GLU A 30 11.21 15.88 7.09
N SER A 31 11.97 16.64 6.30
CA SER A 31 11.57 16.99 4.93
C SER A 31 11.46 15.75 4.03
N LEU A 32 12.39 14.80 4.19
CA LEU A 32 12.39 13.56 3.43
C LEU A 32 11.25 12.64 3.87
N ILE A 33 10.99 12.56 5.18
CA ILE A 33 9.85 11.84 5.75
C ILE A 33 8.53 12.39 5.22
N HIS A 34 8.35 13.72 5.28
CA HIS A 34 7.16 14.39 4.78
C HIS A 34 6.94 14.09 3.28
N ALA A 35 7.98 14.24 2.46
CA ALA A 35 7.90 13.93 1.03
C ALA A 35 7.47 12.47 0.76
N ALA A 36 7.99 11.52 1.55
CA ALA A 36 7.62 10.10 1.41
C ALA A 36 6.17 9.81 1.85
N VAL A 37 5.68 10.46 2.90
CA VAL A 37 4.28 10.36 3.34
C VAL A 37 3.34 10.96 2.29
N MET A 38 3.68 12.12 1.72
CA MET A 38 2.89 12.74 0.65
C MET A 38 2.84 11.87 -0.60
N ASN A 39 3.97 11.26 -0.99
CA ASN A 39 4.03 10.30 -2.09
C ASN A 39 3.11 9.09 -1.82
N TYR A 40 3.19 8.48 -0.63
CA TYR A 40 2.35 7.35 -0.26
C TYR A 40 0.85 7.69 -0.34
N ARG A 41 0.45 8.86 0.20
CA ARG A 41 -0.95 9.31 0.17
C ARG A 41 -1.42 9.64 -1.24
N ALA A 42 -0.57 10.25 -2.07
CA ALA A 42 -0.90 10.56 -3.45
C ALA A 42 -1.10 9.30 -4.29
N ASN A 43 -0.23 8.31 -4.12
CA ASN A 43 -0.33 7.03 -4.83
C ASN A 43 -1.55 6.19 -4.42
N GLY A 44 -2.08 6.39 -3.21
CA GLY A 44 -3.31 5.73 -2.75
C GLY A 44 -4.60 6.43 -3.20
N ARG A 45 -4.50 7.59 -3.87
CA ARG A 45 -5.67 8.37 -4.26
C ARG A 45 -6.26 7.87 -5.58
N SER A 46 -7.54 7.49 -5.59
CA SER A 46 -8.21 6.95 -6.77
C SER A 46 -8.49 8.00 -7.88
N GLY A 47 -8.67 9.28 -7.52
CA GLY A 47 -8.83 10.38 -8.47
C GLY A 47 -10.07 10.31 -9.37
N ASN A 48 -11.13 9.60 -9.00
CA ASN A 48 -12.33 9.33 -9.82
C ASN A 48 -13.35 10.47 -9.88
N SER A 49 -13.11 11.58 -9.17
CA SER A 49 -14.02 12.70 -9.15
C SER A 49 -14.17 13.32 -10.53
N ALA A 50 -15.40 13.39 -11.02
CA ALA A 50 -15.72 13.92 -12.35
C ALA A 50 -16.96 14.79 -12.34
N THR A 51 -16.93 15.84 -13.16
CA THR A 51 -18.12 16.63 -13.49
C THR A 51 -18.39 16.56 -14.99
N LYS A 52 -19.67 16.65 -15.38
CA LYS A 52 -20.03 16.64 -16.78
C LYS A 52 -19.74 18.00 -17.41
N THR A 53 -18.87 18.03 -18.39
CA THR A 53 -18.64 19.20 -19.25
C THR A 53 -19.80 19.38 -20.22
N ARG A 54 -19.87 20.53 -20.90
CA ARG A 54 -20.90 20.81 -21.92
C ARG A 54 -21.02 19.72 -22.98
N GLY A 55 -19.91 19.02 -23.32
CA GLY A 55 -19.91 17.90 -24.26
C GLY A 55 -20.60 16.66 -23.70
N ASN A 56 -20.42 16.40 -22.41
CA ASN A 56 -20.87 15.17 -21.72
C ASN A 56 -22.30 15.26 -21.17
N VAL A 57 -22.88 16.46 -21.11
CA VAL A 57 -24.29 16.63 -20.68
C VAL A 57 -25.20 16.19 -21.82
N SER A 58 -26.21 15.35 -21.50
CA SER A 58 -27.28 15.00 -22.44
C SER A 58 -28.12 16.22 -22.79
N GLY A 59 -28.50 16.36 -24.02
CA GLY A 59 -29.33 17.46 -24.50
C GLY A 59 -29.14 17.77 -25.96
N SER A 60 -30.04 18.57 -26.55
CA SER A 60 -29.99 18.94 -27.97
C SER A 60 -28.75 19.76 -28.32
N GLY A 61 -28.09 19.39 -29.41
CA GLY A 61 -27.02 20.19 -30.03
C GLY A 61 -27.53 21.34 -30.88
N ARG A 62 -28.86 21.41 -31.10
CA ARG A 62 -29.48 22.43 -31.99
C ARG A 62 -29.31 23.83 -31.37
N LYS A 63 -28.99 24.81 -32.23
CA LYS A 63 -29.00 26.23 -31.87
C LYS A 63 -30.40 26.68 -31.48
N LEU A 64 -30.56 27.33 -30.32
CA LEU A 64 -31.86 27.68 -29.77
C LEU A 64 -32.61 28.74 -30.62
N TRP A 65 -31.91 29.75 -31.11
CA TRP A 65 -32.45 30.79 -31.99
C TRP A 65 -31.45 31.35 -32.96
N LYS A 66 -31.91 32.17 -33.88
CA LYS A 66 -31.07 32.81 -34.91
C LYS A 66 -29.97 33.69 -34.28
N GLN A 67 -28.86 33.86 -34.99
CA GLN A 67 -27.70 34.61 -34.48
C GLN A 67 -27.97 36.09 -34.23
N LYS A 68 -28.85 36.70 -35.04
CA LYS A 68 -29.26 38.10 -35.00
C LYS A 68 -30.78 38.22 -35.20
N GLY A 69 -31.37 39.36 -34.85
CA GLY A 69 -32.79 39.68 -35.15
C GLY A 69 -33.78 39.17 -34.09
N THR A 70 -33.36 38.69 -32.93
CA THR A 70 -34.22 38.17 -31.85
C THR A 70 -34.28 39.08 -30.63
N GLY A 71 -33.50 40.14 -30.53
CA GLY A 71 -33.38 40.99 -29.34
C GLY A 71 -32.82 40.30 -28.09
N ARG A 72 -32.46 39.01 -28.18
CA ARG A 72 -31.98 38.20 -27.07
C ARG A 72 -30.46 38.04 -27.14
N ALA A 73 -29.83 37.70 -26.02
CA ALA A 73 -28.40 37.34 -25.97
C ALA A 73 -28.11 36.18 -26.89
N ARG A 74 -26.95 36.19 -27.54
CA ARG A 74 -26.50 35.11 -28.43
C ARG A 74 -26.26 33.84 -27.65
N ILE A 75 -26.81 32.71 -28.13
CA ILE A 75 -26.64 31.41 -27.51
C ILE A 75 -26.45 30.33 -28.56
N ALA A 76 -25.64 29.37 -28.26
CA ALA A 76 -25.36 28.24 -29.15
C ALA A 76 -26.11 26.96 -28.73
N SER A 77 -26.15 26.62 -27.45
CA SER A 77 -26.67 25.34 -26.96
C SER A 77 -27.28 25.49 -25.59
N LEU A 78 -28.35 24.72 -25.32
CA LEU A 78 -28.99 24.59 -24.01
C LEU A 78 -28.08 24.01 -22.95
N ARG A 79 -27.04 23.21 -23.37
CA ARG A 79 -26.05 22.61 -22.48
C ARG A 79 -24.96 23.57 -21.98
N SER A 80 -25.09 24.88 -22.35
CA SER A 80 -24.16 25.90 -21.88
C SER A 80 -24.18 26.02 -20.35
N PRO A 81 -23.05 26.29 -19.68
CA PRO A 81 -22.97 26.45 -18.23
C PRO A 81 -23.80 27.62 -17.68
N LEU A 82 -24.26 28.54 -18.53
CA LEU A 82 -25.15 29.63 -18.19
C LEU A 82 -26.60 29.19 -17.84
N TRP A 83 -26.95 27.95 -18.19
CA TRP A 83 -28.31 27.43 -17.98
C TRP A 83 -28.32 26.43 -16.82
N LYS A 84 -29.46 26.39 -16.11
CA LYS A 84 -29.71 25.30 -15.14
C LYS A 84 -29.67 23.96 -15.88
N GLY A 85 -28.92 23.00 -15.34
CA GLY A 85 -28.70 21.71 -15.99
C GLY A 85 -27.64 21.71 -17.11
N GLY A 86 -26.98 22.84 -17.37
CA GLY A 86 -25.84 22.92 -18.28
C GLY A 86 -24.58 22.28 -17.72
N GLY A 87 -23.55 22.18 -18.55
CA GLY A 87 -22.26 21.61 -18.18
C GLY A 87 -21.47 22.48 -17.23
N ASN A 88 -20.62 21.87 -16.44
CA ASN A 88 -19.67 22.57 -15.58
C ASN A 88 -18.40 22.94 -16.38
N VAL A 89 -17.84 24.15 -16.13
CA VAL A 89 -16.66 24.64 -16.86
C VAL A 89 -15.37 24.17 -16.21
N HIS A 90 -15.22 24.39 -14.91
CA HIS A 90 -13.99 24.17 -14.14
C HIS A 90 -14.13 23.08 -13.08
N GLY A 91 -15.01 22.11 -13.32
CA GLY A 91 -15.18 20.99 -12.39
C GLY A 91 -14.01 20.00 -12.40
N PRO A 92 -13.92 19.14 -11.38
CA PRO A 92 -12.90 18.12 -11.32
C PRO A 92 -13.04 17.15 -12.50
N GLN A 93 -11.89 16.70 -12.99
CA GLN A 93 -11.79 15.65 -14.00
C GLN A 93 -10.99 14.48 -13.42
N PRO A 94 -11.30 13.23 -13.78
CA PRO A 94 -10.52 12.08 -13.36
C PRO A 94 -9.05 12.27 -13.78
N ARG A 95 -8.16 12.06 -12.83
CA ARG A 95 -6.71 12.11 -13.11
C ARG A 95 -5.97 11.16 -12.18
N ASP A 96 -4.85 10.65 -12.66
CA ASP A 96 -3.88 9.95 -11.83
C ASP A 96 -3.08 10.96 -10.99
N TRP A 97 -3.00 10.68 -9.69
CA TRP A 97 -2.26 11.47 -8.72
C TRP A 97 -0.93 10.83 -8.35
N SER A 98 -0.68 9.64 -8.86
CA SER A 98 0.53 8.90 -8.53
C SER A 98 1.77 9.58 -9.12
N TYR A 99 2.86 9.55 -8.38
CA TYR A 99 4.17 9.94 -8.86
C TYR A 99 5.25 9.09 -8.25
N GLN A 100 6.35 8.90 -8.97
CA GLN A 100 7.46 8.09 -8.53
C GLN A 100 8.40 8.87 -7.62
N MET A 101 8.83 8.21 -6.55
CA MET A 101 9.89 8.69 -5.66
C MET A 101 11.13 7.80 -5.84
N PRO A 102 12.35 8.36 -5.96
CA PRO A 102 13.59 7.57 -6.08
C PRO A 102 13.73 6.57 -4.93
N LYS A 103 14.17 5.35 -5.25
CA LYS A 103 14.32 4.27 -4.26
C LYS A 103 15.24 4.65 -3.10
N LYS A 104 16.36 5.36 -3.39
CA LYS A 104 17.31 5.85 -2.37
C LYS A 104 16.62 6.80 -1.37
N MET A 105 15.80 7.74 -1.86
CA MET A 105 15.05 8.67 -1.00
C MET A 105 14.04 7.93 -0.12
N ARG A 106 13.31 6.95 -0.67
CA ARG A 106 12.34 6.15 0.08
C ARG A 106 13.02 5.34 1.19
N ARG A 107 14.14 4.69 0.90
CA ARG A 107 14.93 3.95 1.90
C ARG A 107 15.51 4.89 2.95
N GLY A 108 16.02 6.06 2.56
CA GLY A 108 16.52 7.08 3.48
C GLY A 108 15.44 7.56 4.45
N ALA A 109 14.22 7.78 3.96
CA ALA A 109 13.08 8.16 4.79
C ALA A 109 12.70 7.07 5.80
N LEU A 110 12.72 5.78 5.40
CA LEU A 110 12.47 4.65 6.30
C LEU A 110 13.54 4.55 7.40
N ARG A 111 14.84 4.68 7.04
CA ARG A 111 15.93 4.66 8.00
C ARG A 111 15.78 5.77 9.04
N SER A 112 15.52 7.00 8.58
CA SER A 112 15.33 8.15 9.45
C SER A 112 14.15 7.97 10.41
N ALA A 113 13.01 7.44 9.92
CA ALA A 113 11.84 7.19 10.77
C ALA A 113 12.06 6.05 11.79
N LEU A 114 12.75 4.97 11.41
CA LEU A 114 13.08 3.87 12.33
C LEU A 114 14.07 4.31 13.41
N SER A 115 15.06 5.12 13.04
CA SER A 115 16.03 5.68 13.96
C SER A 115 15.36 6.57 15.03
N GLU A 116 14.38 7.37 14.62
CA GLU A 116 13.63 8.22 15.54
C GLU A 116 12.76 7.39 16.49
N ARG A 117 12.07 6.37 15.99
CA ARG A 117 11.30 5.44 16.83
C ARG A 117 12.18 4.71 17.87
N LEU A 118 13.42 4.42 17.52
CA LEU A 118 14.38 3.86 18.46
C LEU A 118 14.81 4.87 19.53
N ARG A 119 15.09 6.12 19.15
CA ARG A 119 15.45 7.21 20.09
C ARG A 119 14.34 7.51 21.08
N GLU A 120 13.09 7.51 20.63
CA GLU A 120 11.91 7.69 21.47
C GLU A 120 11.64 6.50 22.42
N GLY A 121 12.36 5.37 22.26
CA GLY A 121 12.07 4.14 23.01
C GLY A 121 10.74 3.49 22.66
N ASN A 122 10.26 3.75 21.46
CA ASN A 122 8.99 3.21 20.94
C ASN A 122 9.16 1.92 20.15
N LEU A 123 10.40 1.44 19.99
CA LEU A 123 10.75 0.21 19.30
C LEU A 123 11.02 -0.90 20.32
N ILE A 124 10.28 -1.99 20.24
CA ILE A 124 10.39 -3.16 21.11
C ILE A 124 10.74 -4.36 20.23
N VAL A 125 11.84 -5.03 20.56
CA VAL A 125 12.26 -6.25 19.85
C VAL A 125 11.74 -7.47 20.61
N ILE A 126 11.08 -8.39 19.89
CA ILE A 126 10.57 -9.65 20.43
C ILE A 126 11.36 -10.79 19.78
N ASP A 127 11.65 -11.82 20.56
CA ASP A 127 12.39 -12.98 20.07
C ASP A 127 11.62 -13.70 18.96
N GLU A 128 10.46 -14.25 19.31
CA GLU A 128 9.57 -14.93 18.39
C GLU A 128 8.10 -14.64 18.75
N ILE A 129 7.26 -14.42 17.72
CA ILE A 129 5.83 -14.18 17.90
C ILE A 129 5.09 -15.41 17.36
N SER A 130 4.93 -16.44 18.19
CA SER A 130 4.21 -17.66 17.80
C SER A 130 2.95 -17.87 18.65
N PHE A 131 1.82 -18.18 17.98
CA PHE A 131 0.56 -18.54 18.60
C PHE A 131 0.15 -19.94 18.16
N LYS A 132 -0.25 -20.78 19.13
CA LYS A 132 -0.75 -22.14 18.82
C LYS A 132 -2.07 -22.10 18.07
N ASP A 133 -3.00 -21.29 18.57
CA ASP A 133 -4.34 -21.10 18.02
C ASP A 133 -4.56 -19.65 17.56
N PRO A 134 -5.35 -19.38 16.52
CA PRO A 134 -5.67 -18.04 16.06
C PRO A 134 -6.76 -17.38 16.92
N LYS A 135 -6.46 -17.09 18.20
CA LYS A 135 -7.39 -16.48 19.16
C LYS A 135 -7.05 -15.02 19.41
N THR A 136 -8.01 -14.13 19.22
CA THR A 136 -7.87 -12.69 19.52
C THR A 136 -7.67 -12.40 20.99
N LYS A 137 -8.22 -13.23 21.88
CA LYS A 137 -8.08 -13.08 23.34
C LYS A 137 -6.63 -13.24 23.79
N ASP A 138 -5.94 -14.25 23.28
CA ASP A 138 -4.55 -14.53 23.63
C ASP A 138 -3.62 -13.44 23.08
N PHE A 139 -3.90 -12.95 21.87
CA PHE A 139 -3.20 -11.81 21.30
C PHE A 139 -3.37 -10.53 22.12
N LEU A 140 -4.60 -10.21 22.58
CA LEU A 140 -4.86 -9.07 23.46
C LEU A 140 -4.18 -9.21 24.82
N ALA A 141 -4.11 -10.41 25.37
CA ALA A 141 -3.39 -10.68 26.61
C ALA A 141 -1.88 -10.37 26.45
N VAL A 142 -1.27 -10.77 25.34
CA VAL A 142 0.12 -10.45 25.02
C VAL A 142 0.32 -8.93 24.91
N LEU A 143 -0.53 -8.22 24.15
CA LEU A 143 -0.44 -6.76 24.06
C LEU A 143 -0.60 -6.08 25.44
N GLY A 144 -1.45 -6.65 26.31
CA GLY A 144 -1.61 -6.20 27.70
C GLY A 144 -0.34 -6.34 28.54
N THR A 145 0.46 -7.42 28.36
CA THR A 145 1.73 -7.61 29.07
C THR A 145 2.80 -6.57 28.68
N PHE A 146 2.71 -6.02 27.46
CA PHE A 146 3.56 -4.92 27.01
C PHE A 146 3.00 -3.53 27.37
N GLY A 147 1.88 -3.44 28.07
CA GLY A 147 1.24 -2.16 28.45
C GLY A 147 0.64 -1.40 27.26
N LEU A 148 0.36 -2.09 26.13
CA LEU A 148 -0.16 -1.47 24.92
C LEU A 148 -1.70 -1.42 24.90
N VAL A 149 -2.34 -2.19 25.76
CA VAL A 149 -3.79 -2.24 25.94
C VAL A 149 -4.12 -1.90 27.38
N GLU A 150 -4.44 -0.64 27.63
CA GLU A 150 -5.04 -0.19 28.87
C GLU A 150 -6.57 -0.24 28.79
N LYS A 151 -7.26 -0.33 29.94
CA LYS A 151 -8.73 -0.45 30.02
C LYS A 151 -9.48 0.64 29.23
N ALA A 152 -8.91 1.84 29.11
CA ALA A 152 -9.52 2.99 28.44
C ALA A 152 -8.87 3.39 27.11
N LYS A 153 -7.61 3.06 26.88
CA LYS A 153 -6.86 3.48 25.70
C LYS A 153 -6.07 2.31 25.12
N ARG A 154 -6.10 2.16 23.80
CA ARG A 154 -5.22 1.25 23.06
C ARG A 154 -4.20 2.08 22.30
N ALA A 155 -2.92 1.82 22.53
CA ALA A 155 -1.86 2.40 21.75
C ALA A 155 -1.93 1.88 20.30
N LYS A 156 -1.61 2.73 19.36
CA LYS A 156 -1.49 2.32 17.95
C LYS A 156 -0.21 1.50 17.82
N THR A 157 -0.35 0.23 17.47
CA THR A 157 0.77 -0.72 17.46
C THR A 157 0.97 -1.29 16.05
N LEU A 158 2.19 -1.20 15.55
CA LEU A 158 2.62 -1.86 14.33
C LEU A 158 3.48 -3.07 14.68
N ILE A 159 3.14 -4.23 14.15
CA ILE A 159 3.89 -5.48 14.34
C ILE A 159 4.57 -5.83 13.03
N ILE A 160 5.87 -6.06 13.09
CA ILE A 160 6.67 -6.43 11.93
C ILE A 160 7.19 -7.84 12.17
N ASP A 161 6.63 -8.79 11.41
CA ASP A 161 6.98 -10.21 11.47
C ASP A 161 6.75 -10.85 10.10
N SER A 162 7.05 -12.13 9.95
CA SER A 162 6.73 -12.85 8.73
C SER A 162 5.21 -12.99 8.56
N LEU A 163 4.70 -12.76 7.35
CA LEU A 163 3.28 -13.01 7.01
C LEU A 163 2.96 -14.50 6.89
N ASP A 164 3.95 -15.37 6.89
CA ASP A 164 3.78 -16.83 6.89
C ASP A 164 3.19 -17.32 8.23
N ASN A 165 3.27 -16.49 9.27
CA ASN A 165 2.67 -16.75 10.57
C ASN A 165 1.14 -16.49 10.52
N ALA A 166 0.40 -17.45 9.93
CA ALA A 166 -1.04 -17.33 9.70
C ALA A 166 -1.84 -17.13 11.01
N ASN A 167 -1.44 -17.79 12.10
CA ASN A 167 -2.10 -17.66 13.39
C ASN A 167 -2.00 -16.24 13.96
N LEU A 168 -0.85 -15.60 13.81
CA LEU A 168 -0.64 -14.21 14.22
C LEU A 168 -1.52 -13.26 13.39
N VAL A 169 -1.53 -13.42 12.07
CA VAL A 169 -2.33 -12.58 11.17
C VAL A 169 -3.82 -12.72 11.47
N LEU A 170 -4.34 -13.94 11.64
CA LEU A 170 -5.74 -14.19 11.95
C LEU A 170 -6.16 -13.67 13.33
N SER A 171 -5.30 -13.80 14.35
CA SER A 171 -5.60 -13.34 15.71
C SER A 171 -5.61 -11.81 15.83
N SER A 172 -4.84 -11.10 15.01
CA SER A 172 -4.68 -9.64 15.09
C SER A 172 -5.59 -8.83 14.19
N ARG A 173 -6.04 -9.36 13.03
CA ARG A 173 -6.75 -8.61 11.99
C ARG A 173 -8.02 -7.90 12.49
N ASN A 174 -8.71 -8.46 13.50
CA ASN A 174 -9.92 -7.86 14.08
C ASN A 174 -9.62 -6.87 15.21
N VAL A 175 -8.35 -6.70 15.60
CA VAL A 175 -7.99 -5.81 16.70
C VAL A 175 -7.76 -4.40 16.16
N GLN A 176 -8.58 -3.45 16.65
CA GLN A 176 -8.47 -2.04 16.25
C GLN A 176 -7.12 -1.46 16.65
N LYS A 177 -6.60 -0.53 15.83
CA LYS A 177 -5.34 0.19 16.04
C LYS A 177 -4.09 -0.70 16.01
N THR A 178 -4.21 -1.93 15.53
CA THR A 178 -3.09 -2.86 15.36
C THR A 178 -2.99 -3.24 13.90
N LYS A 179 -1.77 -3.21 13.37
CA LYS A 179 -1.48 -3.65 12.00
C LYS A 179 -0.27 -4.58 12.02
N ILE A 180 -0.33 -5.65 11.23
CA ILE A 180 0.81 -6.53 10.98
C ILE A 180 1.31 -6.31 9.56
N THR A 181 2.61 -6.26 9.42
CA THR A 181 3.29 -6.17 8.13
C THR A 181 4.56 -7.02 8.17
N ASN A 182 5.05 -7.40 6.99
CA ASN A 182 6.38 -7.98 6.85
C ASN A 182 7.43 -6.88 6.62
N SER A 183 8.69 -7.25 6.70
CA SER A 183 9.83 -6.35 6.48
C SER A 183 9.80 -5.68 5.11
N PHE A 184 9.35 -6.39 4.06
CA PHE A 184 9.23 -5.88 2.69
C PHE A 184 8.05 -4.94 2.49
N GLY A 185 6.94 -5.18 3.19
CA GLY A 185 5.72 -4.37 3.13
C GLY A 185 5.75 -3.13 4.01
N LEU A 186 6.83 -2.93 4.77
CA LEU A 186 6.97 -1.79 5.66
C LEU A 186 6.97 -0.48 4.87
N ASN A 187 6.09 0.43 5.25
CA ASN A 187 6.03 1.75 4.66
C ASN A 187 6.10 2.85 5.73
N ILE A 188 6.49 4.05 5.29
CA ILE A 188 6.74 5.17 6.19
C ILE A 188 5.47 5.66 6.87
N TYR A 189 4.33 5.60 6.18
CA TYR A 189 3.06 6.02 6.73
C TYR A 189 2.67 5.17 7.95
N ASP A 190 2.86 3.85 7.87
CA ASP A 190 2.57 2.93 8.98
C ASP A 190 3.49 3.18 10.18
N ILE A 191 4.79 3.44 9.95
CA ILE A 191 5.74 3.74 11.05
C ILE A 191 5.33 5.00 11.81
N ILE A 192 4.91 6.05 11.10
CA ILE A 192 4.53 7.32 11.71
C ILE A 192 3.14 7.25 12.34
N TYR A 193 2.20 6.55 11.70
CA TYR A 193 0.83 6.44 12.20
C TYR A 193 0.72 5.66 13.50
N HIS A 194 1.60 4.65 13.70
CA HIS A 194 1.61 3.83 14.90
C HIS A 194 2.62 4.37 15.91
N GLU A 195 2.22 4.38 17.18
CA GLU A 195 3.04 4.89 18.30
C GLU A 195 4.11 3.89 18.71
N LYS A 196 3.77 2.60 18.73
CA LYS A 196 4.67 1.53 19.19
C LYS A 196 4.95 0.54 18.05
N LEU A 197 6.20 0.17 17.92
CA LEU A 197 6.68 -0.82 16.94
C LEU A 197 7.12 -2.08 17.68
N LEU A 198 6.51 -3.21 17.35
CA LEU A 198 6.90 -4.53 17.80
C LEU A 198 7.57 -5.24 16.62
N ILE A 199 8.83 -5.61 16.75
CA ILE A 199 9.61 -6.22 15.67
C ILE A 199 10.14 -7.55 16.12
N SER A 200 9.95 -8.62 15.35
CA SER A 200 10.59 -9.90 15.64
C SER A 200 12.10 -9.84 15.34
N LYS A 201 12.88 -10.66 16.03
CA LYS A 201 14.34 -10.74 15.84
C LYS A 201 14.69 -11.08 14.38
N ALA A 202 13.94 -11.97 13.75
CA ALA A 202 14.11 -12.31 12.33
C ALA A 202 13.87 -11.10 11.43
N ALA A 203 12.78 -10.35 11.67
CA ALA A 203 12.45 -9.16 10.90
C ALA A 203 13.49 -8.03 11.06
N VAL A 204 14.14 -7.92 12.22
CA VAL A 204 15.26 -6.97 12.42
C VAL A 204 16.42 -7.30 11.48
N GLN A 205 16.80 -8.58 11.36
CA GLN A 205 17.87 -8.99 10.45
C GLN A 205 17.51 -8.73 8.99
N GLU A 206 16.27 -9.02 8.61
CA GLU A 206 15.77 -8.70 7.27
C GLU A 206 15.79 -7.19 6.98
N LEU A 207 15.35 -6.36 7.93
CA LEU A 207 15.36 -4.90 7.78
C LEU A 207 16.78 -4.34 7.66
N ASN A 208 17.72 -4.86 8.44
CA ASN A 208 19.14 -4.52 8.30
C ASN A 208 19.62 -4.80 6.87
N ASN A 209 19.32 -5.99 6.34
CA ASN A 209 19.71 -6.38 4.98
C ASN A 209 19.02 -5.56 3.89
N LEU A 210 17.72 -5.21 4.07
CA LEU A 210 16.94 -4.47 3.06
C LEU A 210 17.31 -3.00 2.97
N LEU A 211 17.61 -2.39 4.12
CA LEU A 211 17.84 -0.97 4.25
C LEU A 211 19.32 -0.60 4.28
N ASP A 212 20.26 -1.56 4.21
CA ASP A 212 21.69 -1.26 4.19
C ASP A 212 22.06 -0.40 2.97
N PRO A 213 22.70 0.78 3.19
CA PRO A 213 23.14 1.66 2.11
C PRO A 213 24.19 1.01 1.19
N ARG A 214 24.97 0.04 1.68
CA ARG A 214 25.97 -0.67 0.88
C ARG A 214 25.34 -1.43 -0.29
N ARG A 215 24.16 -2.00 -0.12
CA ARG A 215 23.36 -2.60 -1.19
C ARG A 215 22.99 -1.66 -2.33
N GLU A 216 22.95 -0.36 -2.06
CA GLU A 216 22.64 0.64 -3.08
C GLU A 216 23.84 0.87 -4.03
N HIS A 217 25.03 0.48 -3.64
CA HIS A 217 26.26 0.59 -4.42
C HIS A 217 26.68 -0.71 -5.09
N GLY A 218 25.87 -1.79 -5.00
CA GLY A 218 26.17 -3.07 -5.65
C GLY A 218 27.21 -3.94 -4.91
N GLU A 219 27.56 -3.57 -3.68
CA GLU A 219 28.41 -4.41 -2.83
C GLU A 219 27.54 -5.51 -2.20
N GLU A 220 27.89 -6.76 -2.48
CA GLU A 220 27.27 -7.91 -1.79
C GLU A 220 27.71 -7.89 -0.33
N VAL A 221 26.76 -7.62 0.57
CA VAL A 221 27.01 -7.70 2.01
C VAL A 221 27.12 -9.18 2.37
N VAL A 222 28.33 -9.67 2.44
CA VAL A 222 28.62 -10.99 3.02
C VAL A 222 28.21 -10.92 4.49
N ALA A 223 27.24 -11.75 4.88
CA ALA A 223 26.79 -11.85 6.25
C ALA A 223 27.96 -12.26 7.14
N GLU A 224 28.50 -11.33 7.93
CA GLU A 224 29.45 -11.62 9.01
C GLU A 224 28.72 -12.32 10.16
N THR A 225 28.47 -13.62 10.02
CA THR A 225 28.13 -14.48 11.14
C THR A 225 28.64 -15.88 10.89
N ALA A 226 29.90 -16.14 11.26
CA ALA A 226 30.32 -17.46 11.74
C ALA A 226 31.67 -17.36 12.40
N PRO A 227 31.91 -17.97 13.58
CA PRO A 227 33.21 -18.00 14.19
C PRO A 227 34.13 -18.95 13.41
N GLU A 228 35.34 -18.48 13.15
CA GLU A 228 36.41 -19.23 12.51
C GLU A 228 36.71 -20.54 13.24
N THR A 229 36.48 -21.65 12.58
CA THR A 229 37.23 -22.89 12.87
C THR A 229 38.24 -23.14 11.75
N LYS A 230 39.48 -22.89 12.08
CA LYS A 230 40.63 -23.23 11.25
C LYS A 230 40.73 -24.76 11.10
N SER A 231 40.68 -25.27 9.88
CA SER A 231 41.29 -26.55 9.57
C SER A 231 42.13 -26.47 8.28
N LYS A 232 43.41 -26.67 8.48
CA LYS A 232 44.44 -26.82 7.45
C LYS A 232 44.29 -28.13 6.68
N ALA A 233 44.59 -28.06 5.42
CA ALA A 233 45.26 -29.02 4.54
C ALA A 233 44.50 -29.18 3.22
N LYS A 234 45.05 -29.26 2.06
CA LYS A 234 46.33 -29.65 1.50
C LYS A 234 46.32 -29.30 0.00
N LYS A 235 47.47 -28.90 -0.46
CA LYS A 235 47.88 -28.60 -1.85
C LYS A 235 48.03 -29.89 -2.64
N ALA A 236 47.50 -29.96 -3.87
CA ALA A 236 47.97 -30.77 -5.00
C ALA A 236 47.26 -30.28 -6.26
N GLU A 237 47.90 -29.57 -7.13
CA GLU A 237 48.61 -30.01 -8.35
C GLU A 237 47.67 -30.09 -9.59
N LYS A 238 47.96 -29.14 -10.52
CA LYS A 238 47.53 -29.12 -11.94
C LYS A 238 48.20 -30.27 -12.71
N PRO A 239 47.67 -30.72 -13.86
CA PRO A 239 48.31 -30.26 -15.08
C PRO A 239 47.32 -29.84 -16.21
N ALA A 240 47.94 -29.07 -17.09
CA ALA A 240 47.42 -28.44 -18.27
C ALA A 240 47.23 -29.41 -19.45
N ALA A 241 46.35 -29.02 -20.38
CA ALA A 241 46.58 -29.14 -21.82
C ALA A 241 45.52 -28.35 -22.63
N GLU A 242 45.99 -27.58 -23.53
CA GLU A 242 45.36 -26.73 -24.54
C GLU A 242 44.88 -27.54 -25.79
N PRO A 243 44.58 -26.88 -26.95
CA PRO A 243 43.29 -26.31 -27.37
C PRO A 243 42.86 -26.88 -28.75
N SER A 244 41.63 -26.55 -29.22
CA SER A 244 41.27 -26.53 -30.65
C SER A 244 39.94 -25.80 -30.83
N THR A 245 39.99 -24.63 -31.39
CA THR A 245 39.81 -24.08 -32.75
C THR A 245 38.50 -24.40 -33.46
N GLU A 246 37.88 -23.30 -33.91
CA GLU A 246 36.99 -23.14 -35.06
C GLU A 246 35.52 -23.56 -34.88
N GLU A 247 34.47 -22.84 -35.30
CA GLU A 247 34.27 -21.82 -36.33
C GLU A 247 32.89 -21.15 -36.13
N LYS A 248 32.80 -19.87 -36.47
CA LYS A 248 31.52 -19.16 -36.77
C LYS A 248 31.09 -19.50 -38.20
N PRO A 249 29.80 -19.47 -38.51
CA PRO A 249 29.44 -18.42 -39.41
C PRO A 249 28.13 -17.66 -39.17
N LYS A 250 28.18 -16.49 -39.75
CA LYS A 250 27.24 -15.38 -39.82
C LYS A 250 25.92 -15.66 -40.59
N ALA A 251 24.88 -14.94 -40.14
CA ALA A 251 23.96 -14.07 -40.89
C ALA A 251 23.00 -14.65 -41.96
N LYS A 252 21.74 -14.21 -41.87
CA LYS A 252 20.93 -13.39 -42.81
C LYS A 252 19.46 -13.45 -42.39
N LYS A 253 18.88 -12.32 -42.04
CA LYS A 253 18.03 -11.36 -42.82
C LYS A 253 16.92 -11.96 -43.70
N ALA A 254 15.76 -11.37 -43.46
CA ALA A 254 14.62 -11.10 -44.36
C ALA A 254 13.36 -11.88 -43.99
N ALA A 255 12.33 -11.24 -43.58
CA ALA A 255 11.41 -10.31 -44.25
C ALA A 255 10.13 -10.99 -44.75
N LYS A 256 9.03 -10.38 -44.27
CA LYS A 256 7.76 -10.18 -44.97
C LYS A 256 6.84 -11.38 -45.27
N ALA A 257 5.67 -11.33 -44.74
CA ALA A 257 4.43 -10.96 -45.41
C ALA A 257 3.23 -11.89 -45.16
N LYS A 258 2.14 -11.23 -44.88
CA LYS A 258 0.78 -11.40 -45.40
C LYS A 258 -0.14 -12.47 -44.82
N THR A 259 -1.17 -11.93 -44.18
CA THR A 259 -2.62 -12.14 -44.43
C THR A 259 -3.10 -13.49 -44.96
N ALA A 260 -3.95 -14.12 -44.15
CA ALA A 260 -5.13 -14.85 -44.60
C ALA A 260 -6.12 -14.93 -43.44
N LYS A 261 -7.15 -14.28 -43.52
CA LYS A 261 -8.59 -14.44 -43.62
C LYS A 261 -9.01 -15.92 -43.62
N ALA A 262 -9.73 -16.33 -42.62
CA ALA A 262 -10.64 -17.46 -42.67
C ALA A 262 -11.84 -17.17 -41.78
N GLU A 263 -12.98 -16.97 -42.41
CA GLU A 263 -14.35 -17.05 -41.93
C GLU A 263 -14.67 -18.53 -41.60
N ALA A 264 -15.44 -18.72 -40.55
CA ALA A 264 -16.41 -19.80 -40.31
C ALA A 264 -16.67 -19.82 -38.81
N SER A 265 -17.81 -19.90 -38.26
CA SER A 265 -19.21 -20.09 -38.59
C SER A 265 -19.98 -19.83 -37.31
N ALA A 266 -21.06 -19.14 -37.45
CA ALA A 266 -22.08 -19.02 -36.40
C ALA A 266 -22.83 -20.33 -36.32
N GLU A 267 -23.03 -20.84 -35.08
CA GLU A 267 -24.15 -21.73 -34.78
C GLU A 267 -24.38 -21.77 -33.25
N ASP A 268 -25.62 -21.50 -32.90
CA ASP A 268 -26.39 -21.92 -31.72
C ASP A 268 -25.96 -21.50 -30.31
N ILE A 269 -26.52 -20.38 -29.90
CA ILE A 269 -26.90 -20.19 -28.48
C ILE A 269 -28.37 -19.73 -28.47
N ALA A 270 -29.25 -20.58 -27.94
CA ALA A 270 -30.66 -20.35 -27.69
C ALA A 270 -30.87 -19.23 -26.67
N PRO A 271 -31.95 -18.45 -26.74
CA PRO A 271 -32.24 -17.37 -25.79
C PRO A 271 -32.76 -17.99 -24.48
N LEU A 272 -32.15 -17.56 -23.36
CA LEU A 272 -32.66 -17.77 -22.03
C LEU A 272 -33.84 -16.81 -21.78
N ASP A 273 -34.97 -17.38 -21.44
CA ASP A 273 -36.19 -16.69 -21.03
C ASP A 273 -35.94 -15.77 -19.84
N VAL A 274 -36.19 -14.48 -20.05
CA VAL A 274 -36.23 -13.48 -18.98
C VAL A 274 -37.65 -13.50 -18.39
N GLU A 275 -37.81 -14.11 -17.24
CA GLU A 275 -38.99 -13.96 -16.40
C GLU A 275 -39.14 -12.50 -15.97
N SER A 276 -40.32 -11.93 -16.26
CA SER A 276 -40.76 -10.63 -15.81
C SER A 276 -40.93 -10.60 -14.28
N PRO A 277 -40.51 -9.54 -13.59
CA PRO A 277 -40.79 -9.43 -12.16
C PRO A 277 -42.25 -9.11 -11.89
N ALA A 278 -42.80 -9.88 -10.94
CA ALA A 278 -44.16 -9.79 -10.44
C ALA A 278 -44.50 -8.40 -9.89
N GLU A 279 -45.74 -7.99 -10.14
CA GLU A 279 -46.40 -6.80 -9.61
C GLU A 279 -46.38 -6.79 -8.08
N LEU A 280 -45.95 -5.68 -7.51
CA LEU A 280 -46.11 -5.36 -6.08
C LEU A 280 -47.53 -4.81 -5.84
N PRO A 281 -48.23 -5.24 -4.76
CA PRO A 281 -49.52 -4.74 -4.44
C PRO A 281 -49.44 -3.31 -3.88
N ALA A 282 -50.37 -2.46 -4.36
CA ALA A 282 -50.63 -1.16 -3.82
C ALA A 282 -51.19 -1.29 -2.39
N GLY A 283 -50.46 -0.75 -1.43
CA GLY A 283 -50.91 -0.59 -0.04
C GLY A 283 -50.89 0.89 0.29
N ASP A 284 -52.11 1.48 0.31
CA ASP A 284 -52.36 2.79 0.90
C ASP A 284 -52.20 2.67 2.42
N ASP A 285 -51.11 3.24 2.95
CA ASP A 285 -51.06 3.61 4.36
C ASP A 285 -50.49 5.03 4.47
N VAL A 286 -51.45 5.95 4.60
CA VAL A 286 -51.26 7.35 4.97
C VAL A 286 -50.85 7.38 6.44
N LEU A 287 -49.56 7.53 6.73
CA LEU A 287 -49.08 7.88 8.06
C LEU A 287 -49.16 9.37 8.27
N GLU A 288 -50.16 9.79 9.06
CA GLU A 288 -50.31 11.13 9.63
C GLU A 288 -49.08 11.49 10.48
N LEU A 289 -48.48 12.63 10.15
CA LEU A 289 -47.46 13.29 10.96
C LEU A 289 -48.11 14.05 12.11
N PRO A 290 -47.69 13.92 13.35
CA PRO A 290 -48.19 14.73 14.45
C PRO A 290 -47.68 16.18 14.33
N ALA A 291 -48.61 17.10 14.55
CA ALA A 291 -48.44 18.54 14.56
C ALA A 291 -47.42 18.99 15.63
N ALA A 292 -46.56 19.93 15.24
CA ALA A 292 -45.69 20.65 16.14
C ALA A 292 -46.48 21.53 17.09
N GLU A 293 -46.35 21.33 18.39
CA GLU A 293 -46.81 22.28 19.42
C GLU A 293 -45.83 23.47 19.47
N GLU A 294 -46.33 24.63 19.15
CA GLU A 294 -45.73 25.92 19.49
C GLU A 294 -45.90 26.15 20.99
N GLY A 295 -44.80 26.14 21.72
CA GLY A 295 -44.72 26.55 23.12
C GLY A 295 -44.21 27.99 23.21
N GLU A 296 -45.14 28.91 23.38
CA GLU A 296 -44.85 30.27 23.87
C GLU A 296 -44.44 30.27 25.34
N GLY A 297 -43.50 31.14 25.67
CA GLY A 297 -43.64 31.92 26.91
C GLY A 297 -42.66 31.69 28.05
N LYS A 298 -41.91 32.62 28.18
CA LYS A 298 -41.34 33.43 29.29
C LYS A 298 -39.83 33.40 29.43
#